data_ef3acc442d51cebe06ab29eae1c84579
#
_entry.id   ef3acc442d51cebe06ab29eae1c84579
#
_cell.length_a   1.000
_cell.length_b   1.000
_cell.length_c   1.000
_cell.angle_alpha   90.00
_cell.angle_beta   90.00
_cell.angle_gamma   90.00
#
_symmetry.space_group_name_H-M   'P 1'
#
loop_
_entity.id
_entity.type
_entity.pdbx_description
1 polymer ?
#
loop_
_entity_poly.entity_id
_entity_poly.type
_entity_poly.pdbx_seq_one_letter_code
_entity_poly.pdbx_strand_id
1 'polypeptide(L)'
;LWTDSRYFLQAARQLEDTDIKLMKDGLPDTPSINHYLTHTLKKGAKVGIDGALFNLGTVCALRGVLEKRGMTLATNFDATDTIWEDRPDLPEAMVFVHDVKYAGETAASKIAKILAEAAEQGANATLVSALDEIAWTLNIRSRDVNCNPVATAFLYLSPKGSILFIKPEKIDDATAAYLKEAGVEILPYS
;
A
#
# COMPACT_ATOMS: atom_id res chain seq x y z
N LEU A 1 -20.95 1.70 4.06
CA LEU A 1 -19.96 1.54 2.99
C LEU A 1 -19.90 2.80 2.13
N TRP A 2 -18.72 3.44 1.98
CA TRP A 2 -18.47 4.51 1.01
C TRP A 2 -17.80 3.91 -0.22
N THR A 3 -18.26 4.28 -1.41
CA THR A 3 -17.63 3.89 -2.68
C THR A 3 -17.86 4.97 -3.73
N ASP A 4 -17.01 4.99 -4.76
CA ASP A 4 -17.11 5.94 -5.86
C ASP A 4 -18.10 5.51 -6.95
N SER A 5 -18.36 6.41 -7.92
CA SER A 5 -19.39 6.25 -8.94
C SER A 5 -19.26 4.99 -9.81
N ARG A 6 -18.05 4.43 -9.95
CA ARG A 6 -17.79 3.20 -10.74
C ARG A 6 -18.48 1.98 -10.16
N TYR A 7 -18.73 1.98 -8.83
CA TYR A 7 -19.27 0.85 -8.08
C TYR A 7 -20.69 1.06 -7.55
N PHE A 8 -21.35 2.19 -7.81
CA PHE A 8 -22.68 2.46 -7.24
C PHE A 8 -23.71 1.39 -7.54
N LEU A 9 -23.76 0.90 -8.78
CA LEU A 9 -24.71 -0.15 -9.18
C LEU A 9 -24.34 -1.51 -8.58
N GLN A 10 -23.05 -1.85 -8.58
CA GLN A 10 -22.57 -3.09 -8.00
C GLN A 10 -22.85 -3.11 -6.49
N ALA A 11 -22.45 -2.06 -5.77
CA ALA A 11 -22.66 -1.97 -4.33
C ALA A 11 -24.14 -1.99 -3.96
N ALA A 12 -25.00 -1.30 -4.72
CA ALA A 12 -26.45 -1.35 -4.47
C ALA A 12 -27.01 -2.77 -4.52
N ARG A 13 -26.58 -3.57 -5.51
CA ARG A 13 -27.00 -4.99 -5.65
C ARG A 13 -26.41 -5.89 -4.57
N GLN A 14 -25.13 -5.71 -4.24
CA GLN A 14 -24.43 -6.55 -3.26
C GLN A 14 -24.84 -6.28 -1.81
N LEU A 15 -25.37 -5.09 -1.53
CA LEU A 15 -25.84 -4.69 -0.21
C LEU A 15 -27.35 -4.87 -0.04
N GLU A 16 -28.06 -5.31 -1.10
CA GLU A 16 -29.47 -5.69 -1.01
C GLU A 16 -29.64 -6.76 0.08
N ASP A 17 -30.67 -6.65 0.90
CA ASP A 17 -30.94 -7.52 2.03
C ASP A 17 -29.89 -7.52 3.16
N THR A 18 -29.00 -6.52 3.21
CA THR A 18 -28.07 -6.30 4.33
C THR A 18 -28.40 -5.02 5.09
N ASP A 19 -27.96 -4.92 6.35
CA ASP A 19 -28.04 -3.69 7.16
C ASP A 19 -26.97 -2.64 6.79
N ILE A 20 -26.17 -2.88 5.75
CA ILE A 20 -25.08 -2.00 5.36
C ILE A 20 -25.59 -0.88 4.47
N LYS A 21 -25.55 0.36 4.97
CA LYS A 21 -25.93 1.53 4.21
C LYS A 21 -24.89 1.91 3.15
N LEU A 22 -25.34 2.03 1.89
CA LEU A 22 -24.52 2.56 0.81
C LEU A 22 -24.41 4.09 0.88
N MET A 23 -23.18 4.58 0.93
CA MET A 23 -22.84 6.00 0.88
C MET A 23 -22.13 6.25 -0.45
N LYS A 24 -22.80 6.99 -1.36
CA LYS A 24 -22.32 7.28 -2.72
C LYS A 24 -21.36 8.46 -2.69
N ASP A 25 -20.06 8.17 -2.55
CA ASP A 25 -19.02 9.19 -2.38
C ASP A 25 -18.97 10.15 -3.59
N GLY A 26 -18.76 11.44 -3.30
CA GLY A 26 -18.74 12.50 -4.30
C GLY A 26 -20.10 13.09 -4.68
N LEU A 27 -21.22 12.53 -4.18
CA LEU A 27 -22.51 13.17 -4.37
C LEU A 27 -22.79 14.25 -3.29
N PRO A 28 -23.50 15.33 -3.65
CA PRO A 28 -23.74 16.48 -2.74
C PRO A 28 -24.37 16.10 -1.38
N ASP A 29 -25.26 15.12 -1.38
CA ASP A 29 -25.99 14.68 -0.20
C ASP A 29 -25.28 13.58 0.60
N THR A 30 -24.07 13.18 0.18
CA THR A 30 -23.31 12.14 0.85
C THR A 30 -22.22 12.77 1.73
N PRO A 31 -22.29 12.63 3.05
CA PRO A 31 -21.23 13.14 3.93
C PRO A 31 -19.94 12.35 3.72
N SER A 32 -18.79 13.02 3.76
CA SER A 32 -17.50 12.35 3.83
C SER A 32 -17.38 11.50 5.11
N ILE A 33 -16.49 10.51 5.11
CA ILE A 33 -16.21 9.66 6.29
C ILE A 33 -15.89 10.52 7.52
N ASN A 34 -15.01 11.53 7.36
CA ASN A 34 -14.63 12.43 8.44
C ASN A 34 -15.83 13.20 8.99
N HIS A 35 -16.68 13.73 8.12
CA HIS A 35 -17.90 14.44 8.52
C HIS A 35 -18.85 13.49 9.25
N TYR A 36 -19.10 12.32 8.71
CA TYR A 36 -19.96 11.31 9.31
C TYR A 36 -19.49 10.94 10.73
N LEU A 37 -18.22 10.58 10.91
CA LEU A 37 -17.66 10.20 12.21
C LEU A 37 -17.80 11.32 13.23
N THR A 38 -17.46 12.56 12.86
CA THR A 38 -17.46 13.71 13.79
C THR A 38 -18.86 14.22 14.14
N HIS A 39 -19.89 13.88 13.37
CA HIS A 39 -21.27 14.29 13.64
C HIS A 39 -22.13 13.16 14.24
N THR A 40 -21.71 11.92 14.06
CA THR A 40 -22.45 10.75 14.57
C THR A 40 -21.92 10.30 15.94
N LEU A 41 -20.59 10.38 16.13
CA LEU A 41 -19.97 9.92 17.37
C LEU A 41 -19.99 10.99 18.47
N LYS A 42 -20.04 10.53 19.71
CA LYS A 42 -20.01 11.40 20.89
C LYS A 42 -18.58 11.84 21.23
N LYS A 43 -18.43 12.97 21.89
CA LYS A 43 -17.17 13.39 22.51
C LYS A 43 -16.63 12.28 23.43
N GLY A 44 -15.33 12.02 23.35
CA GLY A 44 -14.66 10.93 24.08
C GLY A 44 -14.66 9.58 23.33
N ALA A 45 -15.32 9.49 22.18
CA ALA A 45 -15.30 8.28 21.37
C ALA A 45 -13.87 7.95 20.89
N LYS A 46 -13.56 6.66 20.81
CA LYS A 46 -12.32 6.12 20.21
C LYS A 46 -12.65 5.47 18.87
N VAL A 47 -12.05 5.97 17.82
CA VAL A 47 -12.15 5.41 16.46
C VAL A 47 -10.95 4.50 16.24
N GLY A 48 -11.19 3.28 15.77
CA GLY A 48 -10.14 2.32 15.42
C GLY A 48 -10.03 2.16 13.90
N ILE A 49 -8.82 2.07 13.39
CA ILE A 49 -8.52 1.72 12.01
C ILE A 49 -7.36 0.74 11.95
N ASP A 50 -7.31 -0.07 10.89
CA ASP A 50 -6.10 -0.79 10.52
C ASP A 50 -5.14 0.18 9.82
N GLY A 51 -4.09 0.59 10.54
CA GLY A 51 -3.10 1.55 10.04
C GLY A 51 -2.30 1.05 8.84
N ALA A 52 -2.25 -0.26 8.60
CA ALA A 52 -1.59 -0.83 7.43
C ALA A 52 -2.31 -0.51 6.10
N LEU A 53 -3.62 -0.17 6.18
CA LEU A 53 -4.45 0.15 5.01
C LEU A 53 -4.52 1.65 4.68
N PHE A 54 -3.85 2.50 5.46
CA PHE A 54 -3.94 3.96 5.33
C PHE A 54 -2.56 4.59 5.13
N ASN A 55 -2.45 5.55 4.23
CA ASN A 55 -1.26 6.38 4.14
C ASN A 55 -1.18 7.37 5.33
N LEU A 56 0.04 7.78 5.68
CA LEU A 56 0.31 8.65 6.82
C LEU A 56 -0.46 9.98 6.76
N GLY A 57 -0.56 10.59 5.58
CA GLY A 57 -1.29 11.86 5.40
C GLY A 57 -2.77 11.72 5.76
N THR A 58 -3.43 10.64 5.32
CA THR A 58 -4.82 10.34 5.67
C THR A 58 -4.99 10.11 7.17
N VAL A 59 -4.07 9.37 7.80
CA VAL A 59 -4.09 9.14 9.27
C VAL A 59 -3.94 10.43 10.03
N CYS A 60 -2.99 11.29 9.66
CA CYS A 60 -2.78 12.58 10.31
C CYS A 60 -4.00 13.51 10.16
N ALA A 61 -4.59 13.57 8.97
CA ALA A 61 -5.79 14.37 8.71
C ALA A 61 -6.99 13.88 9.55
N LEU A 62 -7.25 12.56 9.55
CA LEU A 62 -8.32 11.97 10.34
C LEU A 62 -8.11 12.20 11.84
N ARG A 63 -6.89 12.00 12.35
CA ARG A 63 -6.55 12.27 13.75
C ARG A 63 -6.84 13.71 14.12
N GLY A 64 -6.36 14.67 13.33
CA GLY A 64 -6.59 16.09 13.61
C GLY A 64 -8.05 16.50 13.61
N VAL A 65 -8.89 15.91 12.77
CA VAL A 65 -10.34 16.16 12.74
C VAL A 65 -11.03 15.58 13.97
N LEU A 66 -10.66 14.35 14.39
CA LEU A 66 -11.22 13.69 15.57
C LEU A 66 -10.84 14.41 16.88
N GLU A 67 -9.56 14.79 17.04
CA GLU A 67 -9.05 15.49 18.23
C GLU A 67 -9.75 16.84 18.45
N LYS A 68 -10.02 17.60 17.38
CA LYS A 68 -10.81 18.85 17.46
C LYS A 68 -12.23 18.64 18.03
N ARG A 69 -12.75 17.42 17.98
CA ARG A 69 -14.04 17.04 18.55
C ARG A 69 -13.93 16.28 19.87
N GLY A 70 -12.71 16.21 20.44
CA GLY A 70 -12.43 15.51 21.70
C GLY A 70 -12.55 13.99 21.58
N MET A 71 -12.24 13.43 20.41
CA MET A 71 -12.20 12.00 20.11
C MET A 71 -10.75 11.54 19.90
N THR A 72 -10.49 10.24 19.92
CA THR A 72 -9.16 9.66 19.71
C THR A 72 -9.14 8.68 18.55
N LEU A 73 -7.97 8.53 17.91
CA LEU A 73 -7.71 7.56 16.83
C LEU A 73 -6.73 6.49 17.30
N ALA A 74 -7.12 5.21 17.21
CA ALA A 74 -6.24 4.06 17.33
C ALA A 74 -5.93 3.50 15.93
N THR A 75 -4.66 3.21 15.65
CA THR A 75 -4.19 2.77 14.32
C THR A 75 -3.73 1.31 14.29
N ASN A 76 -4.01 0.56 15.34
CA ASN A 76 -3.67 -0.85 15.50
C ASN A 76 -4.92 -1.71 15.71
N PHE A 77 -5.98 -1.42 14.99
CA PHE A 77 -7.27 -2.11 15.12
C PHE A 77 -7.73 -2.62 13.77
N ASP A 78 -7.54 -3.91 13.51
CA ASP A 78 -8.13 -4.60 12.37
C ASP A 78 -9.51 -5.15 12.78
N ALA A 79 -10.56 -4.47 12.32
CA ALA A 79 -11.94 -4.88 12.63
C ALA A 79 -12.36 -6.16 11.89
N THR A 80 -11.67 -6.51 10.80
CA THR A 80 -12.02 -7.64 9.95
C THR A 80 -11.36 -8.94 10.39
N ASP A 81 -10.26 -8.88 11.12
CA ASP A 81 -9.50 -10.03 11.58
C ASP A 81 -10.31 -11.03 12.43
N THR A 82 -11.25 -10.52 13.22
CA THR A 82 -12.09 -11.33 14.11
C THR A 82 -13.32 -11.93 13.43
N ILE A 83 -13.71 -11.44 12.25
CA ILE A 83 -14.95 -11.85 11.57
C ILE A 83 -14.71 -12.53 10.22
N TRP A 84 -13.50 -12.43 9.68
CA TRP A 84 -13.12 -13.03 8.40
C TRP A 84 -12.28 -14.29 8.63
N GLU A 85 -12.94 -15.39 8.96
CA GLU A 85 -12.29 -16.65 9.35
C GLU A 85 -11.42 -17.27 8.25
N ASP A 86 -11.81 -17.10 6.98
CA ASP A 86 -11.09 -17.61 5.80
C ASP A 86 -10.34 -16.53 5.04
N ARG A 87 -9.87 -15.48 5.75
CA ARG A 87 -9.09 -14.39 5.16
C ARG A 87 -7.82 -14.93 4.49
N PRO A 88 -7.64 -14.69 3.19
CA PRO A 88 -6.45 -15.18 2.49
C PRO A 88 -5.18 -14.48 3.00
N ASP A 89 -4.12 -15.24 3.06
CA ASP A 89 -2.78 -14.72 3.34
C ASP A 89 -2.28 -13.80 2.23
N LEU A 90 -1.18 -13.08 2.51
CA LEU A 90 -0.48 -12.31 1.48
C LEU A 90 -0.02 -13.24 0.35
N PRO A 91 -0.08 -12.76 -0.91
CA PRO A 91 0.33 -13.55 -2.06
C PRO A 91 1.74 -14.12 -1.94
N GLU A 92 1.93 -15.36 -2.39
CA GLU A 92 3.18 -16.12 -2.28
C GLU A 92 3.82 -16.46 -3.63
N ALA A 93 3.36 -15.85 -4.71
CA ALA A 93 3.92 -16.12 -6.03
C ALA A 93 5.41 -15.76 -6.09
N MET A 94 6.22 -16.69 -6.63
CA MET A 94 7.67 -16.49 -6.77
C MET A 94 7.98 -15.26 -7.60
N VAL A 95 9.00 -14.54 -7.16
CA VAL A 95 9.59 -13.44 -7.93
C VAL A 95 10.60 -14.00 -8.95
N PHE A 96 10.64 -13.41 -10.12
CA PHE A 96 11.61 -13.74 -11.14
C PHE A 96 12.21 -12.48 -11.78
N VAL A 97 13.43 -12.59 -12.24
CA VAL A 97 14.15 -11.50 -12.90
C VAL A 97 13.63 -11.32 -14.32
N HIS A 98 13.30 -10.08 -14.67
CA HIS A 98 13.00 -9.67 -16.04
C HIS A 98 14.30 -9.25 -16.73
N ASP A 99 14.78 -10.07 -17.67
CA ASP A 99 16.07 -9.92 -18.32
C ASP A 99 16.28 -8.51 -18.91
N VAL A 100 17.47 -7.97 -18.72
CA VAL A 100 17.86 -6.63 -19.18
C VAL A 100 17.69 -6.44 -20.69
N LYS A 101 17.76 -7.51 -21.48
CA LYS A 101 17.50 -7.46 -22.93
C LYS A 101 16.09 -7.00 -23.29
N TYR A 102 15.13 -7.20 -22.36
CA TYR A 102 13.75 -6.73 -22.50
C TYR A 102 13.50 -5.43 -21.71
N ALA A 103 14.19 -5.27 -20.58
CA ALA A 103 14.07 -4.09 -19.72
C ALA A 103 14.83 -2.87 -20.26
N GLY A 104 15.85 -3.10 -21.11
CA GLY A 104 16.66 -2.07 -21.75
C GLY A 104 17.71 -1.43 -20.86
N GLU A 105 17.59 -1.53 -19.53
CA GLU A 105 18.49 -0.90 -18.56
C GLU A 105 18.60 -1.77 -17.29
N THR A 106 19.77 -1.80 -16.66
CA THR A 106 20.01 -2.55 -15.42
C THR A 106 19.34 -1.91 -14.21
N ALA A 107 19.00 -2.70 -13.19
CA ALA A 107 18.45 -2.19 -11.94
C ALA A 107 19.41 -1.19 -11.26
N ALA A 108 20.71 -1.50 -11.22
CA ALA A 108 21.70 -0.60 -10.63
C ALA A 108 21.74 0.77 -11.31
N SER A 109 21.65 0.83 -12.65
CA SER A 109 21.61 2.09 -13.40
C SER A 109 20.34 2.89 -13.08
N LYS A 110 19.17 2.23 -13.01
CA LYS A 110 17.90 2.88 -12.66
C LYS A 110 17.93 3.44 -11.23
N ILE A 111 18.44 2.66 -10.27
CA ILE A 111 18.61 3.10 -8.88
C ILE A 111 19.49 4.35 -8.82
N ALA A 112 20.63 4.35 -9.52
CA ALA A 112 21.53 5.50 -9.54
C ALA A 112 20.85 6.76 -10.10
N LYS A 113 20.05 6.67 -11.15
CA LYS A 113 19.28 7.77 -11.72
C LYS A 113 18.23 8.30 -10.75
N ILE A 114 17.47 7.41 -10.10
CA ILE A 114 16.45 7.78 -9.11
C ILE A 114 17.10 8.54 -7.93
N LEU A 115 18.24 8.06 -7.45
CA LEU A 115 18.96 8.71 -6.36
C LEU A 115 19.54 10.06 -6.76
N ALA A 116 20.03 10.21 -8.00
CA ALA A 116 20.49 11.48 -8.53
C ALA A 116 19.34 12.50 -8.60
N GLU A 117 18.20 12.12 -9.15
CA GLU A 117 17.00 12.96 -9.21
C GLU A 117 16.50 13.35 -7.81
N ALA A 118 16.47 12.41 -6.87
CA ALA A 118 16.12 12.68 -5.47
C ALA A 118 17.07 13.71 -4.83
N ALA A 119 18.37 13.59 -5.10
CA ALA A 119 19.37 14.53 -4.58
C ALA A 119 19.21 15.94 -5.16
N GLU A 120 18.87 16.09 -6.44
CA GLU A 120 18.56 17.39 -7.06
C GLU A 120 17.36 18.07 -6.39
N GLN A 121 16.43 17.29 -5.87
CA GLN A 121 15.28 17.78 -5.10
C GLN A 121 15.57 17.94 -3.60
N GLY A 122 16.84 17.76 -3.17
CA GLY A 122 17.26 17.89 -1.77
C GLY A 122 16.91 16.70 -0.88
N ALA A 123 16.53 15.55 -1.46
CA ALA A 123 16.20 14.34 -0.72
C ALA A 123 17.43 13.41 -0.61
N ASN A 124 17.60 12.80 0.57
CA ASN A 124 18.70 11.85 0.85
C ASN A 124 18.28 10.39 0.67
N ALA A 125 17.00 10.12 0.45
CA ALA A 125 16.45 8.79 0.25
C ALA A 125 15.05 8.89 -0.34
N THR A 126 14.55 7.80 -0.91
CA THR A 126 13.16 7.69 -1.34
C THR A 126 12.58 6.33 -0.97
N LEU A 127 11.29 6.31 -0.68
CA LEU A 127 10.51 5.09 -0.46
C LEU A 127 9.55 4.93 -1.63
N VAL A 128 9.69 3.81 -2.34
CA VAL A 128 8.81 3.43 -3.46
C VAL A 128 7.80 2.42 -2.96
N SER A 129 6.51 2.74 -3.07
CA SER A 129 5.40 1.87 -2.66
C SER A 129 4.51 1.42 -3.82
N ALA A 130 4.63 2.06 -4.99
CA ALA A 130 3.93 1.63 -6.19
C ALA A 130 4.58 0.35 -6.72
N LEU A 131 3.79 -0.74 -6.81
CA LEU A 131 4.31 -2.08 -7.12
C LEU A 131 4.90 -2.18 -8.53
N ASP A 132 4.36 -1.45 -9.50
CA ASP A 132 4.85 -1.35 -10.87
C ASP A 132 6.18 -0.56 -10.95
N GLU A 133 6.33 0.49 -10.15
CA GLU A 133 7.59 1.23 -10.04
C GLU A 133 8.69 0.38 -9.42
N ILE A 134 8.38 -0.43 -8.38
CA ILE A 134 9.32 -1.39 -7.79
C ILE A 134 9.73 -2.43 -8.85
N ALA A 135 8.75 -3.01 -9.54
CA ALA A 135 8.97 -4.00 -10.58
C ALA A 135 9.82 -3.45 -11.73
N TRP A 136 9.59 -2.19 -12.13
CA TRP A 136 10.37 -1.51 -13.14
C TRP A 136 11.80 -1.20 -12.66
N THR A 137 11.94 -0.65 -11.46
CA THR A 137 13.23 -0.23 -10.90
C THR A 137 14.18 -1.42 -10.75
N LEU A 138 13.69 -2.51 -10.21
CA LEU A 138 14.49 -3.70 -9.92
C LEU A 138 14.52 -4.72 -11.06
N ASN A 139 13.80 -4.52 -12.16
CA ASN A 139 13.62 -5.51 -13.21
C ASN A 139 13.15 -6.87 -12.67
N ILE A 140 12.22 -6.87 -11.75
CA ILE A 140 11.62 -8.08 -11.19
C ILE A 140 10.13 -8.15 -11.52
N ARG A 141 9.60 -9.36 -11.58
CA ARG A 141 8.17 -9.61 -11.81
C ARG A 141 7.68 -10.71 -10.85
N SER A 142 6.40 -10.73 -10.61
CA SER A 142 5.71 -11.80 -9.88
C SER A 142 4.26 -11.91 -10.39
N ARG A 143 3.45 -12.74 -9.76
CA ARG A 143 2.04 -12.94 -10.09
C ARG A 143 1.13 -12.70 -8.89
N ASP A 144 1.51 -11.78 -8.01
CA ASP A 144 0.72 -11.46 -6.81
C ASP A 144 -0.62 -10.81 -7.14
N VAL A 145 -0.66 -10.03 -8.22
CA VAL A 145 -1.85 -9.35 -8.68
C VAL A 145 -2.30 -9.93 -10.01
N ASN A 146 -3.57 -10.31 -10.11
CA ASN A 146 -4.12 -10.86 -11.36
C ASN A 146 -3.98 -9.83 -12.49
N CYS A 147 -3.53 -10.28 -13.66
CA CYS A 147 -3.28 -9.45 -14.85
C CYS A 147 -2.26 -8.31 -14.67
N ASN A 148 -1.52 -8.29 -13.57
CA ASN A 148 -0.44 -7.32 -13.33
C ASN A 148 0.80 -8.04 -12.78
N PRO A 149 1.93 -8.07 -13.50
CA PRO A 149 3.10 -8.87 -13.13
C PRO A 149 3.97 -8.20 -12.06
N VAL A 150 3.42 -7.89 -10.92
CA VAL A 150 4.08 -7.20 -9.81
C VAL A 150 4.18 -8.07 -8.56
N ALA A 151 5.10 -7.74 -7.66
CA ALA A 151 5.25 -8.33 -6.34
C ALA A 151 4.79 -7.36 -5.27
N THR A 152 4.10 -7.86 -4.25
CA THR A 152 3.77 -7.08 -3.04
C THR A 152 5.05 -6.81 -2.25
N ALA A 153 5.48 -5.55 -2.22
CA ALA A 153 6.75 -5.14 -1.64
C ALA A 153 6.77 -3.62 -1.36
N PHE A 154 7.78 -3.18 -0.59
CA PHE A 154 8.22 -1.79 -0.52
C PHE A 154 9.70 -1.73 -0.89
N LEU A 155 10.14 -0.63 -1.50
CA LEU A 155 11.53 -0.43 -1.89
C LEU A 155 12.03 0.89 -1.29
N TYR A 156 13.04 0.78 -0.42
CA TYR A 156 13.78 1.93 0.10
C TYR A 156 15.08 2.09 -0.67
N LEU A 157 15.34 3.29 -1.16
CA LEU A 157 16.55 3.64 -1.91
C LEU A 157 17.31 4.75 -1.17
N SER A 158 18.61 4.54 -0.95
CA SER A 158 19.50 5.57 -0.43
C SER A 158 20.93 5.38 -0.93
N PRO A 159 21.80 6.42 -0.89
CA PRO A 159 23.22 6.29 -1.22
C PRO A 159 24.00 5.32 -0.30
N LYS A 160 23.46 4.98 0.87
CA LYS A 160 24.07 4.04 1.81
C LYS A 160 23.69 2.57 1.56
N GLY A 161 22.74 2.31 0.69
CA GLY A 161 22.22 1.00 0.36
C GLY A 161 20.73 1.05 0.06
N SER A 162 20.26 0.07 -0.68
CA SER A 162 18.86 -0.10 -1.04
C SER A 162 18.28 -1.32 -0.36
N ILE A 163 17.01 -1.30 0.01
CA ILE A 163 16.35 -2.38 0.74
C ILE A 163 15.02 -2.70 0.07
N LEU A 164 14.83 -3.97 -0.29
CA LEU A 164 13.55 -4.50 -0.73
C LEU A 164 12.87 -5.20 0.46
N PHE A 165 11.75 -4.68 0.93
CA PHE A 165 10.91 -5.31 1.93
C PHE A 165 9.89 -6.20 1.22
N ILE A 166 10.05 -7.51 1.34
CA ILE A 166 9.22 -8.50 0.67
C ILE A 166 9.18 -9.78 1.50
N LYS A 167 8.19 -10.64 1.29
CA LYS A 167 8.16 -11.98 1.90
C LYS A 167 9.36 -12.79 1.38
N PRO A 168 10.33 -13.18 2.25
CA PRO A 168 11.60 -13.79 1.79
C PRO A 168 11.40 -15.09 1.02
N GLU A 169 10.37 -15.86 1.35
CA GLU A 169 10.05 -17.16 0.72
C GLU A 169 9.71 -17.04 -0.78
N LYS A 170 9.46 -15.82 -1.25
CA LYS A 170 9.17 -15.52 -2.66
C LYS A 170 10.44 -15.33 -3.51
N ILE A 171 11.61 -15.30 -2.88
CA ILE A 171 12.90 -14.99 -3.52
C ILE A 171 13.73 -16.26 -3.55
N ASP A 172 14.03 -16.76 -4.73
CA ASP A 172 14.98 -17.85 -4.91
C ASP A 172 16.44 -17.36 -4.89
N ASP A 173 17.39 -18.29 -4.81
CA ASP A 173 18.82 -17.97 -4.74
C ASP A 173 19.31 -17.15 -5.94
N ALA A 174 18.78 -17.40 -7.13
CA ALA A 174 19.15 -16.69 -8.35
C ALA A 174 18.67 -15.22 -8.31
N THR A 175 17.44 -15.01 -7.90
CA THR A 175 16.86 -13.66 -7.72
C THR A 175 17.55 -12.91 -6.58
N ALA A 176 17.89 -13.61 -5.47
CA ALA A 176 18.63 -13.02 -4.35
C ALA A 176 20.04 -12.57 -4.80
N ALA A 177 20.75 -13.40 -5.55
CA ALA A 177 22.07 -13.05 -6.09
C ALA A 177 21.98 -11.82 -7.03
N TYR A 178 20.99 -11.77 -7.92
CA TYR A 178 20.74 -10.65 -8.82
C TYR A 178 20.47 -9.34 -8.05
N LEU A 179 19.62 -9.37 -7.05
CA LEU A 179 19.31 -8.20 -6.23
C LEU A 179 20.53 -7.71 -5.43
N LYS A 180 21.31 -8.64 -4.88
CA LYS A 180 22.57 -8.35 -4.20
C LYS A 180 23.59 -7.68 -5.13
N GLU A 181 23.73 -8.16 -6.37
CA GLU A 181 24.60 -7.55 -7.39
C GLU A 181 24.15 -6.12 -7.72
N ALA A 182 22.84 -5.85 -7.70
CA ALA A 182 22.28 -4.52 -7.89
C ALA A 182 22.40 -3.62 -6.62
N GLY A 183 23.01 -4.10 -5.54
CA GLY A 183 23.17 -3.36 -4.27
C GLY A 183 21.88 -3.29 -3.42
N VAL A 184 21.00 -4.28 -3.56
CA VAL A 184 19.72 -4.33 -2.85
C VAL A 184 19.75 -5.46 -1.81
N GLU A 185 19.54 -5.10 -0.56
CA GLU A 185 19.31 -6.01 0.57
C GLU A 185 17.84 -6.44 0.62
N ILE A 186 17.57 -7.67 1.05
CA ILE A 186 16.22 -8.20 1.20
C ILE A 186 15.90 -8.27 2.69
N LEU A 187 14.80 -7.65 3.10
CA LEU A 187 14.27 -7.74 4.47
C LEU A 187 12.81 -8.19 4.45
N PRO A 188 12.30 -8.77 5.56
CA PRO A 188 10.90 -9.15 5.68
C PRO A 188 9.95 -7.98 5.42
N TYR A 189 8.80 -8.29 4.82
CA TYR A 189 7.76 -7.30 4.50
C TYR A 189 7.12 -6.68 5.76
N SER A 190 7.01 -7.46 6.85
CA SER A 190 6.44 -7.09 8.17
C SER A 190 7.17 -7.83 9.28
#